data_d20648325b558945ca0219c0e4cf1d9c
#
_entry.id   d20648325b558945ca0219c0e4cf1d9c
#
_cell.length_a   1.000
_cell.length_b   1.000
_cell.length_c   1.000
_cell.angle_alpha   90.00
_cell.angle_beta   90.00
_cell.angle_gamma   90.00
#
_symmetry.space_group_name_H-M   'P 1'
#
loop_
_entity.id
_entity.type
_entity.pdbx_description
1 polymer ?
#
loop_
_entity_poly.entity_id
_entity_poly.type
_entity_poly.pdbx_seq_one_letter_code
_entity_poly.pdbx_strand_id
1 'polypeptide(L)'
;MLNIVLFEPEIPANTGNIGRTCVATNTRLHLIEPLGFRLNEKNLKRAGMDYWEHLDVTTYIDYRDFMEKNPGAKIYMATTKSPNLYTDVKYEPDCYIMFGKESAGIPEEILCHHKKDSIRIPMIGDIRSLNLGNSVAIVLYEALRQNGFAGMNTEGHLHLSLIHI
;
A
#
# COMPACT_ATOMS: atom_id res chain seq x y z
N MET A 1 6.05 1.35 -12.52
CA MET A 1 4.81 0.98 -11.77
C MET A 1 5.18 0.79 -10.31
N LEU A 2 4.52 1.53 -9.40
CA LEU A 2 4.74 1.40 -7.95
C LEU A 2 4.25 0.05 -7.43
N ASN A 3 4.77 -0.35 -6.27
CA ASN A 3 4.48 -1.63 -5.65
C ASN A 3 4.11 -1.42 -4.18
N ILE A 4 2.94 -1.87 -3.79
CA ILE A 4 2.52 -1.95 -2.39
C ILE A 4 2.74 -3.36 -1.88
N VAL A 5 3.35 -3.50 -0.72
CA VAL A 5 3.63 -4.79 -0.08
C VAL A 5 2.93 -4.83 1.27
N LEU A 6 2.10 -5.83 1.50
CA LEU A 6 1.46 -6.08 2.78
C LEU A 6 2.11 -7.28 3.45
N PHE A 7 2.72 -7.03 4.61
CA PHE A 7 3.35 -8.05 5.42
C PHE A 7 2.30 -8.70 6.33
N GLU A 8 1.94 -9.95 6.04
CA GLU A 8 0.99 -10.75 6.82
C GLU A 8 -0.33 -10.02 7.16
N PRO A 9 -1.05 -9.45 6.18
CA PRO A 9 -2.28 -8.71 6.46
C PRO A 9 -3.33 -9.62 7.10
N GLU A 10 -4.06 -9.08 8.10
CA GLU A 10 -4.96 -9.86 8.95
C GLU A 10 -6.44 -9.63 8.61
N ILE A 11 -6.80 -8.41 8.21
CA ILE A 11 -8.18 -7.97 8.03
C ILE A 11 -8.54 -7.90 6.54
N PRO A 12 -9.46 -8.76 6.05
CA PRO A 12 -9.79 -8.84 4.62
C PRO A 12 -10.34 -7.52 4.06
N ALA A 13 -11.13 -6.78 4.83
CA ALA A 13 -11.66 -5.48 4.41
C ALA A 13 -10.56 -4.46 4.11
N ASN A 14 -9.48 -4.43 4.89
CA ASN A 14 -8.34 -3.56 4.64
C ASN A 14 -7.62 -3.94 3.34
N THR A 15 -7.33 -5.21 3.15
CA THR A 15 -6.72 -5.71 1.91
C THR A 15 -7.59 -5.41 0.70
N GLY A 16 -8.92 -5.52 0.86
CA GLY A 16 -9.88 -5.16 -0.18
C GLY A 16 -9.80 -3.69 -0.58
N ASN A 17 -9.85 -2.80 0.37
CA ASN A 17 -9.73 -1.36 0.12
C ASN A 17 -8.39 -1.00 -0.52
N ILE A 18 -7.31 -1.62 -0.08
CA ILE A 18 -5.98 -1.43 -0.65
C ILE A 18 -5.93 -1.91 -2.10
N GLY A 19 -6.50 -3.08 -2.38
CA GLY A 19 -6.59 -3.61 -3.75
C GLY A 19 -7.32 -2.67 -4.69
N ARG A 20 -8.43 -2.07 -4.23
CA ARG A 20 -9.17 -1.05 -5.00
C ARG A 20 -8.30 0.17 -5.30
N THR A 21 -7.57 0.66 -4.31
CA THR A 21 -6.62 1.78 -4.50
C THR A 21 -5.53 1.41 -5.50
N CYS A 22 -4.99 0.19 -5.43
CA CYS A 22 -3.97 -0.28 -6.36
C CYS A 22 -4.50 -0.36 -7.81
N VAL A 23 -5.73 -0.84 -8.02
CA VAL A 23 -6.35 -0.83 -9.35
C VAL A 23 -6.52 0.60 -9.86
N ALA A 24 -7.03 1.51 -9.03
CA ALA A 24 -7.28 2.91 -9.39
C ALA A 24 -5.99 3.67 -9.76
N THR A 25 -4.84 3.21 -9.30
CA THR A 25 -3.54 3.88 -9.47
C THR A 25 -2.56 3.10 -10.33
N ASN A 26 -2.97 2.01 -10.93
CA ASN A 26 -2.11 1.10 -11.70
C ASN A 26 -0.86 0.68 -10.89
N THR A 27 -1.08 0.26 -9.65
CA THR A 27 -0.05 -0.17 -8.69
C THR A 27 -0.15 -1.67 -8.47
N ARG A 28 0.99 -2.37 -8.37
CA ARG A 28 1.04 -3.78 -8.03
C ARG A 28 0.83 -4.00 -6.53
N LEU A 29 0.13 -5.06 -6.20
CA LEU A 29 -0.05 -5.50 -4.82
C LEU A 29 0.71 -6.80 -4.57
N HIS A 30 1.51 -6.80 -3.52
CA HIS A 30 2.26 -7.97 -3.06
C HIS A 30 1.77 -8.35 -1.67
N LEU A 31 1.39 -9.61 -1.48
CA LEU A 31 0.90 -10.15 -0.22
C LEU A 31 1.87 -11.19 0.32
N ILE A 32 2.43 -10.96 1.50
CA ILE A 32 3.31 -11.91 2.18
C ILE A 32 2.48 -12.71 3.18
N GLU A 33 2.41 -14.01 2.99
CA GLU A 33 1.72 -14.94 3.88
C GLU A 33 2.49 -15.15 5.21
N PRO A 34 1.82 -15.59 6.29
CA PRO A 34 0.42 -15.99 6.34
C PRO A 34 -0.55 -14.82 6.30
N LEU A 35 -1.70 -15.01 5.65
CA LEU A 35 -2.80 -14.06 5.66
C LEU A 35 -3.80 -14.43 6.77
N GLY A 36 -4.40 -13.44 7.42
CA GLY A 36 -5.48 -13.64 8.39
C GLY A 36 -6.81 -14.07 7.77
N PHE A 37 -6.86 -14.30 6.47
CA PHE A 37 -8.05 -14.66 5.71
C PHE A 37 -7.65 -15.50 4.47
N ARG A 38 -8.65 -16.09 3.82
CA ARG A 38 -8.43 -16.85 2.58
C ARG A 38 -8.74 -16.00 1.35
N LEU A 39 -7.80 -16.00 0.39
CA LEU A 39 -8.00 -15.41 -0.94
C LEU A 39 -8.82 -16.39 -1.79
N ASN A 40 -10.13 -16.45 -1.58
CA ASN A 40 -11.04 -17.19 -2.43
C ASN A 40 -12.14 -16.27 -2.96
N GLU A 41 -12.75 -16.65 -4.08
CA GLU A 41 -13.75 -15.86 -4.77
C GLU A 41 -14.91 -15.43 -3.86
N LYS A 42 -15.37 -16.32 -2.98
CA LYS A 42 -16.46 -16.05 -2.06
C LYS A 42 -16.13 -14.97 -1.03
N ASN A 43 -14.93 -15.03 -0.44
CA ASN A 43 -14.49 -14.03 0.53
C ASN A 43 -14.22 -12.69 -0.15
N LEU A 44 -13.67 -12.70 -1.35
CA LEU A 44 -13.41 -11.52 -2.16
C LEU A 44 -14.73 -10.80 -2.54
N LYS A 45 -15.74 -11.53 -3.00
CA LYS A 45 -17.07 -10.98 -3.31
C LYS A 45 -17.77 -10.39 -2.08
N ARG A 46 -17.69 -11.05 -0.92
CA ARG A 46 -18.25 -10.54 0.34
C ARG A 46 -17.59 -9.23 0.80
N ALA A 47 -16.32 -9.04 0.52
CA ALA A 47 -15.59 -7.83 0.84
C ALA A 47 -15.78 -6.70 -0.19
N GLY A 48 -16.65 -6.88 -1.21
CA GLY A 48 -16.90 -5.89 -2.26
C GLY A 48 -15.75 -5.74 -3.25
N MET A 49 -15.00 -6.81 -3.48
CA MET A 49 -13.79 -6.79 -4.31
C MET A 49 -14.07 -7.13 -5.79
N ASP A 50 -15.05 -6.48 -6.41
CA ASP A 50 -15.40 -6.69 -7.83
C ASP A 50 -14.26 -6.32 -8.78
N TYR A 51 -13.34 -5.46 -8.35
CA TYR A 51 -12.18 -5.01 -9.10
C TYR A 51 -10.98 -5.98 -9.00
N TRP A 52 -11.06 -7.05 -8.20
CA TRP A 52 -9.95 -7.98 -7.96
C TRP A 52 -9.42 -8.64 -9.24
N GLU A 53 -10.29 -8.89 -10.20
CA GLU A 53 -9.90 -9.43 -11.51
C GLU A 53 -8.96 -8.52 -12.29
N HIS A 54 -9.00 -7.22 -12.02
CA HIS A 54 -8.15 -6.20 -12.65
C HIS A 54 -6.89 -5.87 -11.87
N LEU A 55 -6.72 -6.50 -10.71
CA LEU A 55 -5.60 -6.26 -9.81
C LEU A 55 -4.40 -7.13 -10.19
N ASP A 56 -3.26 -6.50 -10.38
CA ASP A 56 -1.97 -7.19 -10.45
C ASP A 56 -1.53 -7.54 -9.03
N VAL A 57 -1.79 -8.77 -8.61
CA VAL A 57 -1.49 -9.26 -7.26
C VAL A 57 -0.61 -10.49 -7.30
N THR A 58 0.40 -10.52 -6.43
CA THR A 58 1.31 -11.66 -6.24
C THR A 58 1.35 -12.02 -4.76
N THR A 59 1.29 -13.31 -4.45
CA THR A 59 1.43 -13.83 -3.09
C THR A 59 2.78 -14.51 -2.89
N TYR A 60 3.30 -14.43 -1.68
CA TYR A 60 4.58 -15.01 -1.28
C TYR A 60 4.40 -15.85 -0.02
N ILE A 61 5.09 -16.96 0.08
CA ILE A 61 5.01 -17.89 1.21
C ILE A 61 5.44 -17.22 2.52
N ASP A 62 6.47 -16.37 2.44
CA ASP A 62 7.03 -15.61 3.56
C ASP A 62 7.85 -14.42 3.06
N TYR A 63 8.42 -13.66 3.98
CA TYR A 63 9.28 -12.51 3.67
C TYR A 63 10.53 -12.89 2.86
N ARG A 64 11.13 -14.04 3.15
CA ARG A 64 12.31 -14.53 2.41
C ARG A 64 11.98 -14.82 0.94
N ASP A 65 10.84 -15.48 0.70
CA ASP A 65 10.35 -15.75 -0.66
C ASP A 65 10.12 -14.44 -1.43
N PHE A 66 9.55 -13.43 -0.76
CA PHE A 66 9.38 -12.09 -1.35
C PHE A 66 10.73 -11.48 -1.75
N MET A 67 11.71 -11.49 -0.86
CA MET A 67 13.04 -10.92 -1.13
C MET A 67 13.78 -11.65 -2.26
N GLU A 68 13.70 -12.98 -2.30
CA GLU A 68 14.35 -13.81 -3.34
C GLU A 68 13.74 -13.57 -4.73
N LYS A 69 12.42 -13.34 -4.80
CA LYS A 69 11.72 -13.10 -6.07
C LYS A 69 11.77 -11.64 -6.55
N ASN A 70 12.18 -10.73 -5.70
CA ASN A 70 12.31 -9.30 -6.03
C ASN A 70 13.73 -8.79 -5.72
N PRO A 71 14.76 -9.36 -6.36
CA PRO A 71 16.15 -8.98 -6.08
C PRO A 71 16.39 -7.52 -6.48
N GLY A 72 17.11 -6.78 -5.62
CA GLY A 72 17.43 -5.36 -5.87
C GLY A 72 16.26 -4.40 -5.67
N ALA A 73 15.13 -4.85 -5.14
CA ALA A 73 13.98 -3.98 -4.87
C ALA A 73 14.35 -2.87 -3.88
N LYS A 74 14.05 -1.62 -4.24
CA LYS A 74 14.11 -0.48 -3.32
C LYS A 74 12.83 -0.48 -2.50
N ILE A 75 12.95 -0.73 -1.20
CA ILE A 75 11.79 -0.92 -0.31
C ILE A 75 11.78 0.16 0.77
N TYR A 76 10.69 0.92 0.85
CA TYR A 76 10.40 1.82 1.96
C TYR A 76 9.51 1.10 2.97
N MET A 77 9.88 1.15 4.25
CA MET A 77 9.19 0.48 5.35
C MET A 77 8.32 1.46 6.13
N ALA A 78 6.99 1.37 5.96
CA ALA A 78 6.05 2.22 6.69
C ALA A 78 5.90 1.72 8.13
N THR A 79 6.28 2.56 9.09
CA THR A 79 6.24 2.24 10.52
C THR A 79 6.12 3.49 11.36
N THR A 80 5.40 3.42 12.46
CA THR A 80 5.30 4.51 13.45
C THR A 80 6.62 4.75 14.21
N LYS A 81 7.60 3.85 14.06
CA LYS A 81 8.91 3.90 14.71
C LYS A 81 9.98 4.63 13.88
N SER A 82 9.65 5.07 12.67
CA SER A 82 10.61 5.78 11.82
C SER A 82 10.87 7.21 12.30
N PRO A 83 12.11 7.69 12.21
CA PRO A 83 12.44 9.11 12.40
C PRO A 83 12.17 9.97 11.14
N ASN A 84 11.89 9.34 10.00
CA ASN A 84 11.72 10.03 8.72
C ASN A 84 10.23 10.16 8.38
N LEU A 85 9.80 11.33 7.96
CA LEU A 85 8.44 11.52 7.45
C LEU A 85 8.29 10.85 6.07
N TYR A 86 7.10 10.37 5.77
CA TYR A 86 6.78 9.81 4.47
C TYR A 86 6.96 10.81 3.30
N THR A 87 6.99 12.10 3.60
CA THR A 87 7.22 13.17 2.63
C THR A 87 8.69 13.51 2.42
N ASP A 88 9.60 13.03 3.27
CA ASP A 88 11.01 13.39 3.24
C ASP A 88 11.85 12.50 2.31
N VAL A 89 11.31 11.38 1.89
CA VAL A 89 12.00 10.44 1.00
C VAL A 89 11.61 10.65 -0.45
N LYS A 90 12.49 10.28 -1.36
CA LYS A 90 12.23 10.34 -2.81
C LYS A 90 11.83 8.96 -3.30
N TYR A 91 10.56 8.82 -3.69
CA TYR A 91 10.03 7.56 -4.21
C TYR A 91 10.39 7.41 -5.70
N GLU A 92 11.21 6.40 -6.03
CA GLU A 92 11.49 6.02 -7.41
C GLU A 92 10.22 5.44 -8.08
N PRO A 93 10.09 5.54 -9.41
CA PRO A 93 8.88 5.12 -10.13
C PRO A 93 8.49 3.65 -9.97
N ASP A 94 9.42 2.78 -9.62
CA ASP A 94 9.26 1.34 -9.47
C ASP A 94 9.55 0.84 -8.05
N CYS A 95 9.63 1.74 -7.07
CA CYS A 95 9.90 1.38 -5.69
C CYS A 95 8.77 0.55 -5.06
N TYR A 96 9.12 -0.11 -3.97
CA TYR A 96 8.22 -0.87 -3.12
C TYR A 96 7.96 -0.13 -1.82
N ILE A 97 6.72 -0.13 -1.36
CA ILE A 97 6.34 0.46 -0.07
C ILE A 97 5.67 -0.65 0.74
N MET A 98 6.33 -1.07 1.83
CA MET A 98 5.86 -2.15 2.68
C MET A 98 5.14 -1.62 3.91
N PHE A 99 4.00 -2.22 4.20
CA PHE A 99 3.18 -1.98 5.38
C PHE A 99 3.06 -3.26 6.20
N GLY A 100 3.07 -3.14 7.51
CA GLY A 100 2.94 -4.26 8.42
C GLY A 100 1.49 -4.67 8.66
N LYS A 101 1.32 -5.79 9.36
CA LYS A 101 0.01 -6.28 9.79
C LYS A 101 -0.65 -5.33 10.79
N GLU A 102 -1.98 -5.36 10.83
CA GLU A 102 -2.78 -4.41 11.60
C GLU A 102 -2.48 -4.46 13.10
N SER A 103 -2.21 -5.64 13.64
CA SER A 103 -1.99 -5.84 15.10
C SER A 103 -0.61 -5.47 15.60
N ALA A 104 0.44 -5.55 14.76
CA ALA A 104 1.82 -5.46 15.22
C ALA A 104 2.79 -4.68 14.31
N GLY A 105 2.36 -4.31 13.09
CA GLY A 105 3.24 -3.66 12.12
C GLY A 105 4.28 -4.60 11.52
N ILE A 106 5.37 -4.03 11.02
CA ILE A 106 6.50 -4.77 10.47
C ILE A 106 7.41 -5.20 11.65
N PRO A 107 7.87 -6.47 11.70
CA PRO A 107 8.79 -6.91 12.74
C PRO A 107 10.07 -6.08 12.81
N GLU A 108 10.56 -5.83 14.03
CA GLU A 108 11.78 -5.02 14.24
C GLU A 108 13.02 -5.64 13.61
N GLU A 109 13.09 -6.97 13.53
CA GLU A 109 14.16 -7.71 12.88
C GLU A 109 14.27 -7.32 11.38
N ILE A 110 13.14 -7.06 10.73
CA ILE A 110 13.12 -6.57 9.36
C ILE A 110 13.46 -5.08 9.32
N LEU A 111 12.86 -4.27 10.19
CA LEU A 111 13.06 -2.82 10.22
C LEU A 111 14.51 -2.42 10.46
N CYS A 112 15.25 -3.16 11.29
CA CYS A 112 16.64 -2.83 11.61
C CYS A 112 17.57 -2.87 10.40
N HIS A 113 17.23 -3.64 9.37
CA HIS A 113 17.97 -3.69 8.09
C HIS A 113 17.57 -2.57 7.13
N HIS A 114 16.50 -1.81 7.41
CA HIS A 114 15.93 -0.80 6.53
C HIS A 114 15.74 0.58 7.21
N LYS A 115 16.54 0.89 8.24
CA LYS A 115 16.38 2.11 9.03
C LYS A 115 16.36 3.40 8.20
N LYS A 116 17.22 3.48 7.19
CA LYS A 116 17.33 4.67 6.33
C LYS A 116 16.12 4.84 5.41
N ASP A 117 15.46 3.74 5.10
CA ASP A 117 14.32 3.68 4.19
C ASP A 117 13.00 3.49 4.95
N SER A 118 13.01 3.67 6.27
CA SER A 118 11.78 3.70 7.05
C SER A 118 11.10 5.06 6.93
N ILE A 119 9.78 5.05 6.93
CA ILE A 119 8.93 6.23 6.78
C ILE A 119 7.77 6.19 7.77
N ARG A 120 7.30 7.37 8.20
CA ARG A 120 6.13 7.47 9.08
C ARG A 120 5.16 8.52 8.60
N ILE A 121 3.88 8.30 8.87
CA ILE A 121 2.83 9.31 8.78
C ILE A 121 2.77 10.02 10.14
N PRO A 122 2.86 11.36 10.21
CA PRO A 122 2.77 12.08 11.48
C PRO A 122 1.37 11.96 12.07
N MET A 123 1.28 11.84 13.39
CA MET A 123 0.02 11.76 14.15
C MET A 123 0.12 12.59 15.42
N ILE A 124 -1.03 13.06 15.91
CA ILE A 124 -1.14 13.81 17.16
C ILE A 124 -1.24 12.86 18.35
N GLY A 125 -0.54 13.18 19.42
CA GLY A 125 -0.66 12.49 20.72
C GLY A 125 -0.22 11.03 20.69
N ASP A 126 -0.88 10.22 21.52
CA ASP A 126 -0.51 8.82 21.75
C ASP A 126 -1.28 7.84 20.83
N ILE A 127 -1.79 8.31 19.71
CA ILE A 127 -2.44 7.45 18.71
C ILE A 127 -1.43 6.46 18.17
N ARG A 128 -1.74 5.18 18.26
CA ARG A 128 -0.81 4.10 17.88
C ARG A 128 -0.59 3.99 16.38
N SER A 129 -1.68 4.07 15.61
CA SER A 129 -1.65 3.93 14.15
C SER A 129 -2.94 4.42 13.52
N LEU A 130 -2.87 4.70 12.22
CA LEU A 130 -4.04 4.87 11.37
C LEU A 130 -4.52 3.51 10.84
N ASN A 131 -5.75 3.47 10.34
CA ASN A 131 -6.24 2.32 9.59
C ASN A 131 -5.27 1.99 8.45
N LEU A 132 -5.01 0.69 8.23
CA LEU A 132 -4.02 0.24 7.23
C LEU A 132 -4.36 0.72 5.82
N GLY A 133 -5.62 0.62 5.40
CA GLY A 133 -6.06 1.09 4.08
C GLY A 133 -5.84 2.59 3.88
N ASN A 134 -6.13 3.38 4.91
CA ASN A 134 -5.88 4.82 4.90
C ASN A 134 -4.38 5.12 4.81
N SER A 135 -3.56 4.44 5.59
CA SER A 135 -2.10 4.60 5.58
C SER A 135 -1.51 4.33 4.19
N VAL A 136 -1.94 3.25 3.57
CA VAL A 136 -1.50 2.90 2.21
C VAL A 136 -1.89 3.99 1.22
N ALA A 137 -3.14 4.47 1.26
CA ALA A 137 -3.61 5.52 0.35
C ALA A 137 -2.81 6.82 0.52
N ILE A 138 -2.56 7.26 1.76
CA ILE A 138 -1.79 8.48 2.05
C ILE A 138 -0.38 8.39 1.45
N VAL A 139 0.35 7.32 1.73
CA VAL A 139 1.74 7.17 1.29
C VAL A 139 1.82 6.93 -0.21
N LEU A 140 0.96 6.09 -0.76
CA LEU A 140 0.92 5.82 -2.19
C LEU A 140 0.65 7.07 -3.02
N TYR A 141 -0.30 7.91 -2.60
CA TYR A 141 -0.60 9.14 -3.32
C TYR A 141 0.51 10.18 -3.21
N GLU A 142 1.28 10.22 -2.13
CA GLU A 142 2.51 11.02 -2.07
C GLU A 142 3.54 10.53 -3.09
N ALA A 143 3.76 9.23 -3.18
CA ALA A 143 4.66 8.64 -4.16
C ALA A 143 4.20 8.95 -5.61
N LEU A 144 2.90 8.85 -5.88
CA LEU A 144 2.31 9.20 -7.16
C LEU A 144 2.47 10.68 -7.48
N ARG A 145 2.26 11.57 -6.50
CA ARG A 145 2.47 13.01 -6.65
C ARG A 145 3.91 13.32 -7.05
N GLN A 146 4.88 12.73 -6.37
CA GLN A 146 6.31 12.91 -6.68
C GLN A 146 6.65 12.44 -8.10
N ASN A 147 5.95 11.43 -8.59
CA ASN A 147 6.11 10.90 -9.96
C ASN A 147 5.17 11.57 -10.98
N GLY A 148 4.57 12.71 -10.63
CA GLY A 148 3.77 13.53 -11.54
C GLY A 148 2.43 12.95 -11.94
N PHE A 149 1.87 11.99 -11.18
CA PHE A 149 0.62 11.27 -11.48
C PHE A 149 0.62 10.67 -12.89
N ALA A 150 1.77 10.14 -13.31
CA ALA A 150 1.97 9.62 -14.67
C ALA A 150 0.91 8.57 -15.04
N GLY A 151 0.23 8.79 -16.19
CA GLY A 151 -0.80 7.90 -16.71
C GLY A 151 -2.16 8.00 -16.00
N MET A 152 -2.34 8.94 -15.08
CA MET A 152 -3.59 9.14 -14.35
C MET A 152 -4.40 10.29 -14.91
N ASN A 153 -5.73 10.20 -14.78
CA ASN A 153 -6.63 11.31 -15.11
C ASN A 153 -6.53 12.38 -14.03
N THR A 154 -6.11 13.57 -14.39
CA THR A 154 -5.92 14.70 -13.47
C THR A 154 -6.98 15.79 -13.62
N GLU A 155 -7.89 15.64 -14.56
CA GLU A 155 -8.95 16.60 -14.86
C GLU A 155 -10.32 15.92 -14.87
N GLY A 156 -11.33 16.66 -14.47
CA GLY A 156 -12.72 16.27 -14.50
C GLY A 156 -13.59 17.44 -14.96
N HIS A 157 -14.85 17.17 -15.27
CA HIS A 157 -15.84 18.19 -15.64
C HIS A 157 -17.20 17.87 -15.03
N LEU A 158 -17.99 18.90 -14.81
CA LEU A 158 -19.37 18.76 -14.37
C LEU A 158 -20.25 18.26 -15.51
N HIS A 159 -21.21 17.41 -15.21
CA HIS A 159 -22.19 16.93 -16.20
C HIS A 159 -23.27 17.95 -16.51
N LEU A 160 -23.53 18.88 -15.60
CA LEU A 160 -24.49 19.97 -15.79
C LEU A 160 -23.75 21.25 -16.23
N SER A 161 -24.14 21.82 -17.36
CA SER A 161 -23.66 23.13 -17.77
C SER A 161 -24.36 24.24 -16.98
N LEU A 162 -23.70 25.40 -16.81
CA LEU A 162 -24.29 26.60 -16.17
C LEU A 162 -25.59 27.08 -16.84
N ILE A 163 -25.86 26.65 -18.07
CA ILE A 163 -27.10 26.99 -18.81
C ILE A 163 -28.31 26.26 -18.20
N HIS A 164 -28.10 25.23 -17.40
CA HIS A 164 -29.16 24.42 -16.78
C HIS A 164 -29.36 24.73 -15.30
N ILE A 165 -28.69 25.73 -14.78
CA ILE A 165 -28.85 26.29 -13.44
C ILE A 165 -29.52 27.65 -13.57
#